data_17b4e31aa388e75896efa702334632d0
#
_entry.id   17b4e31aa388e75896efa702334632d0
#
_cell.length_a   1.000
_cell.length_b   1.000
_cell.length_c   1.000
_cell.angle_alpha   90.00
_cell.angle_beta   90.00
_cell.angle_gamma   90.00
#
_symmetry.space_group_name_H-M   'P 1'
#
loop_
_entity.id
_entity.type
_entity.pdbx_description
1 polymer ?
#
loop_
_entity_poly.entity_id
_entity_poly.type
_entity_poly.pdbx_seq_one_letter_code
_entity_poly.pdbx_strand_id
1 'polypeptide(L)'
;MEKTIGMRIRECRMKMGMTQEELAEALLTKKSTVSAYENDKIDIKISILKQIAALLGTTVAYLADDEKTEIGEDVMQVALLLQGMQNEELRKVAVEQVKL
;
A
#
# COMPACT_ATOMS: atom_id res chain seq x y z
N MET A 1 11.94 13.46 8.31
CA MET A 1 10.57 13.79 8.52
C MET A 1 9.64 12.70 8.05
N GLU A 2 8.66 12.38 8.84
CA GLU A 2 7.78 11.31 8.48
C GLU A 2 6.73 11.73 7.51
N LYS A 3 6.35 10.83 6.64
CA LYS A 3 5.30 11.14 5.70
C LYS A 3 3.97 10.78 6.29
N THR A 4 2.99 11.62 6.05
CA THR A 4 1.64 11.36 6.51
C THR A 4 0.92 10.48 5.50
N ILE A 5 -0.26 10.02 5.86
CA ILE A 5 -1.07 9.23 4.96
C ILE A 5 -1.33 10.02 3.68
N GLY A 6 -1.70 11.29 3.83
CA GLY A 6 -1.99 12.12 2.67
C GLY A 6 -0.81 12.28 1.75
N MET A 7 0.38 12.43 2.33
CA MET A 7 1.57 12.58 1.53
C MET A 7 1.89 11.30 0.77
N ARG A 8 1.63 10.16 1.39
CA ARG A 8 1.88 8.91 0.72
C ARG A 8 0.89 8.66 -0.41
N ILE A 9 -0.36 9.08 -0.20
CA ILE A 9 -1.37 8.98 -1.24
C ILE A 9 -0.92 9.82 -2.43
N ARG A 10 -0.49 11.03 -2.16
CA ARG A 10 -0.08 11.92 -3.22
C ARG A 10 1.10 11.36 -3.98
N GLU A 11 2.09 10.85 -3.28
CA GLU A 11 3.24 10.27 -3.90
C GLU A 11 2.86 9.12 -4.82
N CYS A 12 2.04 8.22 -4.32
CA CYS A 12 1.65 7.07 -5.11
C CYS A 12 0.83 7.49 -6.32
N ARG A 13 -0.05 8.49 -6.12
CA ARG A 13 -0.85 9.00 -7.22
C ARG A 13 0.05 9.56 -8.32
N MET A 14 1.04 10.32 -7.92
CA MET A 14 1.94 10.91 -8.89
C MET A 14 2.79 9.87 -9.60
N LYS A 15 3.18 8.83 -8.88
CA LYS A 15 3.94 7.77 -9.50
C LYS A 15 3.12 7.04 -10.55
N MET A 16 1.80 7.01 -10.35
CA MET A 16 0.92 6.37 -11.30
C MET A 16 0.57 7.30 -12.46
N GLY A 17 1.01 8.55 -12.39
CA GLY A 17 0.70 9.50 -13.42
C GLY A 17 -0.74 9.97 -13.39
N MET A 18 -1.40 9.89 -12.25
CA MET A 18 -2.79 10.29 -12.14
C MET A 18 -2.93 11.69 -11.60
N THR A 19 -3.96 12.39 -12.05
CA THR A 19 -4.27 13.71 -11.50
C THR A 19 -5.22 13.50 -10.31
N GLN A 20 -5.39 14.54 -9.53
CA GLN A 20 -6.35 14.48 -8.42
C GLN A 20 -7.76 14.25 -8.95
N GLU A 21 -8.07 14.84 -10.10
CA GLU A 21 -9.37 14.65 -10.69
C GLU A 21 -9.61 13.21 -11.11
N GLU A 22 -8.59 12.60 -11.69
CA GLU A 22 -8.72 11.23 -12.11
C GLU A 22 -8.94 10.30 -10.92
N LEU A 23 -8.21 10.54 -9.84
CA LEU A 23 -8.40 9.73 -8.66
C LEU A 23 -9.78 9.97 -8.08
N ALA A 24 -10.24 11.22 -8.10
CA ALA A 24 -11.56 11.54 -7.58
C ALA A 24 -12.64 10.84 -8.38
N GLU A 25 -12.50 10.79 -9.68
CA GLU A 25 -13.47 10.12 -10.52
C GLU A 25 -13.50 8.63 -10.19
N ALA A 26 -12.34 8.04 -10.05
CA ALA A 26 -12.26 6.62 -9.74
C ALA A 26 -12.88 6.30 -8.39
N LEU A 27 -12.82 7.25 -7.47
CA LEU A 27 -13.40 7.06 -6.15
C LEU A 27 -14.83 7.55 -6.06
N LEU A 28 -15.36 8.07 -7.18
CA LEU A 28 -16.70 8.62 -7.22
C LEU A 28 -16.88 9.77 -6.23
N THR A 29 -15.90 10.62 -6.20
CA THR A 29 -15.94 11.76 -5.29
C THR A 29 -15.44 13.01 -6.01
N LYS A 30 -15.18 14.07 -5.29
CA LYS A 30 -14.75 15.33 -5.87
C LYS A 30 -13.27 15.55 -5.73
N LYS A 31 -12.71 16.34 -6.64
CA LYS A 31 -11.31 16.68 -6.58
C LYS A 31 -10.96 17.31 -5.24
N SER A 32 -11.86 18.16 -4.72
CA SER A 32 -11.60 18.82 -3.44
C SER A 32 -11.48 17.80 -2.31
N THR A 33 -12.21 16.69 -2.42
CA THR A 33 -12.12 15.65 -1.41
C THR A 33 -10.75 14.96 -1.48
N VAL A 34 -10.29 14.68 -2.68
CA VAL A 34 -8.97 14.06 -2.84
C VAL A 34 -7.91 15.01 -2.32
N SER A 35 -8.05 16.30 -2.61
CA SER A 35 -7.11 17.29 -2.13
C SER A 35 -7.10 17.29 -0.60
N ALA A 36 -8.27 17.19 0.01
CA ALA A 36 -8.34 17.17 1.47
C ALA A 36 -7.67 15.93 2.04
N TYR A 37 -7.80 14.79 1.37
CA TYR A 37 -7.12 13.59 1.80
C TYR A 37 -5.61 13.79 1.74
N GLU A 38 -5.14 14.32 0.63
CA GLU A 38 -3.69 14.47 0.44
C GLU A 38 -3.06 15.50 1.36
N ASN A 39 -3.87 16.43 1.83
CA ASN A 39 -3.38 17.45 2.74
C ASN A 39 -3.73 17.15 4.19
N ASP A 40 -4.18 15.93 4.45
CA ASP A 40 -4.48 15.46 5.80
C ASP A 40 -5.50 16.36 6.52
N LYS A 41 -6.44 16.88 5.76
CA LYS A 41 -7.46 17.73 6.33
C LYS A 41 -8.65 16.98 6.90
N ILE A 42 -8.86 15.76 6.43
CA ILE A 42 -9.96 14.94 6.93
C ILE A 42 -9.48 13.51 7.06
N ASP A 43 -10.16 12.77 7.91
CA ASP A 43 -9.81 11.38 8.12
C ASP A 43 -10.37 10.56 6.97
N ILE A 44 -9.68 9.51 6.62
CA ILE A 44 -10.10 8.65 5.54
C ILE A 44 -10.56 7.33 6.12
N LYS A 45 -11.79 6.95 5.79
CA LYS A 45 -12.32 5.70 6.29
C LYS A 45 -11.50 4.57 5.69
N ILE A 46 -11.37 3.49 6.43
CA ILE A 46 -10.56 2.38 5.99
C ILE A 46 -11.07 1.80 4.67
N SER A 47 -12.39 1.82 4.47
CA SER A 47 -12.94 1.30 3.24
C SER A 47 -12.49 2.14 2.03
N ILE A 48 -12.37 3.43 2.22
CA ILE A 48 -11.93 4.32 1.16
C ILE A 48 -10.42 4.14 0.96
N LEU A 49 -9.70 3.99 2.06
CA LEU A 49 -8.27 3.81 1.98
C LEU A 49 -7.94 2.53 1.21
N LYS A 50 -8.75 1.49 1.38
CA LYS A 50 -8.55 0.26 0.65
C LYS A 50 -8.75 0.49 -0.85
N GLN A 51 -9.73 1.29 -1.21
CA GLN A 51 -9.98 1.59 -2.61
C GLN A 51 -8.82 2.39 -3.19
N ILE A 52 -8.34 3.37 -2.43
CA ILE A 52 -7.23 4.19 -2.87
C ILE A 52 -6.01 3.31 -3.10
N ALA A 53 -5.73 2.42 -2.16
CA ALA A 53 -4.58 1.55 -2.26
C ALA A 53 -4.67 0.69 -3.52
N ALA A 54 -5.83 0.15 -3.79
CA ALA A 54 -6.02 -0.69 -4.96
C ALA A 54 -5.81 0.12 -6.24
N LEU A 55 -6.36 1.32 -6.28
CA LEU A 55 -6.23 2.17 -7.46
C LEU A 55 -4.81 2.63 -7.70
N LEU A 56 -4.07 2.83 -6.63
CA LEU A 56 -2.72 3.32 -6.75
C LEU A 56 -1.66 2.23 -6.76
N GLY A 57 -2.08 0.99 -6.75
CA GLY A 57 -1.15 -0.12 -6.81
C GLY A 57 -0.29 -0.29 -5.57
N THR A 58 -0.84 0.06 -4.43
CA THR A 58 -0.11 -0.06 -3.18
C THR A 58 -0.97 -0.76 -2.15
N THR A 59 -0.60 -0.70 -0.89
CA THR A 59 -1.34 -1.38 0.17
C THR A 59 -1.80 -0.38 1.21
N VAL A 60 -2.82 -0.75 1.95
CA VAL A 60 -3.29 0.08 3.04
C VAL A 60 -2.17 0.20 4.08
N ALA A 61 -1.44 -0.89 4.28
CA ALA A 61 -0.34 -0.87 5.25
C ALA A 61 0.68 0.19 4.90
N TYR A 62 1.02 0.30 3.61
CA TYR A 62 1.98 1.31 3.21
C TYR A 62 1.42 2.72 3.41
N LEU A 63 0.18 2.93 2.99
CA LEU A 63 -0.41 4.26 3.08
C LEU A 63 -0.57 4.73 4.52
N ALA A 64 -0.94 3.80 5.38
CA ALA A 64 -1.17 4.12 6.77
C ALA A 64 0.06 3.95 7.65
N ASP A 65 1.19 3.77 7.01
CA ASP A 65 2.39 3.42 7.69
C ASP A 65 2.90 4.45 8.66
N ASP A 66 3.61 4.00 9.69
CA ASP A 66 4.26 4.91 10.59
C ASP A 66 5.56 4.23 10.97
N GLU A 67 6.17 4.67 12.00
CA GLU A 67 7.42 4.15 12.34
C GLU A 67 7.46 2.72 12.66
N LYS A 68 6.36 2.17 13.01
CA LYS A 68 6.32 0.80 13.40
C LYS A 68 6.36 -0.09 12.24
N THR A 69 6.33 0.48 11.08
CA THR A 69 6.35 -0.31 9.93
C THR A 69 7.53 -1.15 9.82
N GLU A 70 8.56 -0.83 10.48
CA GLU A 70 9.70 -1.65 10.41
C GLU A 70 9.39 -3.04 10.76
N ILE A 71 8.54 -3.21 11.76
CA ILE A 71 8.15 -4.52 12.18
C ILE A 71 7.35 -5.16 11.09
N GLY A 72 6.52 -4.40 10.46
CA GLY A 72 5.72 -4.91 9.39
C GLY A 72 6.58 -5.38 8.25
N GLU A 73 7.64 -4.67 7.98
CA GLU A 73 8.53 -5.04 6.93
C GLU A 73 9.21 -6.34 7.22
N ASP A 74 9.62 -6.52 8.46
CA ASP A 74 10.27 -7.75 8.83
C ASP A 74 9.33 -8.92 8.62
N VAL A 75 8.11 -8.77 9.01
CA VAL A 75 7.13 -9.82 8.84
C VAL A 75 6.95 -10.09 7.37
N MET A 76 6.89 -9.05 6.58
CA MET A 76 6.72 -9.21 5.19
C MET A 76 7.86 -9.92 4.55
N GLN A 77 9.08 -9.60 4.96
CA GLN A 77 10.21 -10.27 4.44
C GLN A 77 10.19 -11.72 4.76
N VAL A 78 9.80 -12.08 5.95
CA VAL A 78 9.72 -13.46 6.32
C VAL A 78 8.72 -14.16 5.43
N ALA A 79 7.59 -13.55 5.21
CA ALA A 79 6.59 -14.14 4.37
C ALA A 79 7.10 -14.32 2.96
N LEU A 80 7.81 -13.35 2.46
CA LEU A 80 8.35 -13.45 1.12
C LEU A 80 9.37 -14.54 1.03
N LEU A 81 10.19 -14.69 2.04
CA LEU A 81 11.17 -15.72 2.03
C LEU A 81 10.50 -17.07 2.00
N LEU A 82 9.48 -17.24 2.78
CA LEU A 82 8.78 -18.49 2.81
C LEU A 82 8.15 -18.80 1.48
N GLN A 83 7.61 -17.79 0.85
CA GLN A 83 7.01 -17.99 -0.42
C GLN A 83 8.02 -18.24 -1.47
N GLY A 84 9.07 -17.51 -1.39
CA GLY A 84 10.09 -17.59 -2.37
C GLY A 84 10.68 -18.92 -2.39
N MET A 85 10.59 -19.54 -1.31
CA MET A 85 11.06 -20.79 -1.31
C MET A 85 10.09 -21.65 -1.74
N GLN A 86 9.03 -21.29 -1.93
CA GLN A 86 8.11 -21.93 -2.42
C GLN A 86 7.91 -21.87 -3.49
N ASN A 87 8.27 -21.60 -3.51
CA ASN A 87 8.34 -21.60 -4.33
C ASN A 87 8.90 -22.14 -4.81
N GLU A 88 9.36 -22.52 -4.77
CA GLU A 88 9.99 -23.05 -5.10
C GLU A 88 10.86 -23.37 -4.63
N GLU A 89 11.26 -23.29 -4.09
CA GLU A 89 12.08 -23.55 -3.57
C GLU A 89 11.83 -23.63 -2.39
N LEU A 90 11.16 -23.37 -1.87
CA LEU A 90 10.80 -23.38 -0.95
C LEU A 90 9.97 -24.12 -0.90
N ARG A 91 9.68 -24.35 -1.75
CA ARG A 91 9.10 -24.95 -1.89
C ARG A 91 9.52 -25.82 -2.23
N LYS A 92 10.42 -25.87 -2.52
CA LYS A 92 11.06 -26.59 -2.72
C LYS A 92 11.80 -26.72 -1.85
N VAL A 93 11.95 -26.36 -1.26
CA VAL A 93 12.72 -26.44 -0.45
C VAL A 93 12.11 -26.44 0.60
N ALA A 94 11.31 -26.22 0.69
CA ALA A 94 10.65 -26.24 1.61
C ALA A 94 9.73 -27.11 1.30
N VAL A 95 9.69 -27.34 0.63
CA VAL A 95 9.14 -27.94 0.17
C VAL A 95 9.67 -28.72 -0.27
N GLU A 96 10.31 -28.71 -0.53
CA GLU A 96 10.91 -29.18 -0.95
C GLU A 96 11.52 -29.28 -0.30
N GLN A 97 11.52 -29.13 0.40
CA GLN A 97 11.94 -29.06 0.87
C GLN A 97 11.67 -29.31 1.38
N VAL A 98 11.15 -29.55 1.31
CA VAL A 98 10.88 -29.66 1.24
C VAL A 98 10.74 -30.19 0.91
N LYS A 99 10.80 -30.73 0.47
CA LYS A 99 10.87 -31.10 -0.11
C LYS A 99 11.41 -31.29 -0.24
N LEU A 100 11.79 -31.47 0.13
CA LEU A 100 12.32 -31.48 -0.17
C LEU A 100 12.30 -31.87 -0.25
#